data_b12c21543524d75f0160fd8fe6bdca20
#
_entry.id   b12c21543524d75f0160fd8fe6bdca20
#
_cell.length_a   1.000
_cell.length_b   1.000
_cell.length_c   1.000
_cell.angle_alpha   90.00
_cell.angle_beta   90.00
_cell.angle_gamma   90.00
#
_symmetry.space_group_name_H-M   'P 1'
#
loop_
_entity.id
_entity.type
_entity.pdbx_description
1 polymer ?
#
loop_
_entity_poly.entity_id
_entity_poly.type
_entity_poly.pdbx_seq_one_letter_code
_entity_poly.pdbx_strand_id
1 'polypeptide(L)'
;WGADATNLNWSETYTALQQNTVEGEENPLPAIDAASVQEVQPYCSMWDAIYDCLFFCINQEIYDGLTPEQQAVVDEAGQKAVEYERYINRSGDEEIMNRWKDKNGVTFTAKEDMDIESFKEAVDGVDEWFIEELKSQGYEDAEELVEAFTGIGDYSDLGWEETTWNFACSTTETSTWADGGRKFGELMEKATGGKVKVNIYAADQLTNGNQSEGIQALMNGDPVQISMHSNLIYSAFDPRFNVVSLPFIYDSVEDADAKFDGEAGEKLKEILGEYGLHCMGIAENGFRELTNSVREVKSVDDMKNLKIRVAGSNLLMECYKRWGADATNLNWSETYTALQQNTVEGQENPLPAIDAASVQEVQPYCSMWDAIYDCLFFCINQE
;
A
#
# COMPACT_ATOMS: atom_id res chain seq x y z
N TRP A 1 21.05 -16.19 -7.70
CA TRP A 1 21.49 -15.94 -6.33
C TRP A 1 22.75 -16.73 -5.90
N GLY A 2 23.21 -17.72 -6.71
CA GLY A 2 24.44 -18.48 -6.45
C GLY A 2 24.29 -19.70 -5.53
N ALA A 3 23.08 -20.05 -5.11
CA ALA A 3 22.82 -21.30 -4.40
C ALA A 3 22.76 -22.49 -5.37
N ASP A 4 23.11 -23.68 -4.88
CA ASP A 4 22.99 -24.95 -5.62
C ASP A 4 21.60 -25.54 -5.32
N ALA A 5 20.66 -25.31 -6.22
CA ALA A 5 19.26 -25.66 -6.04
C ALA A 5 18.99 -27.13 -6.41
N THR A 6 18.31 -27.84 -5.53
CA THR A 6 17.90 -29.24 -5.72
C THR A 6 16.38 -29.37 -5.56
N ASN A 7 15.73 -29.97 -6.54
CA ASN A 7 14.29 -30.24 -6.48
C ASN A 7 14.02 -31.51 -5.67
N LEU A 8 13.24 -31.39 -4.58
CA LEU A 8 12.81 -32.48 -3.70
C LEU A 8 11.30 -32.44 -3.51
N ASN A 9 10.69 -33.62 -3.30
CA ASN A 9 9.31 -33.65 -2.84
C ASN A 9 9.19 -33.06 -1.42
N TRP A 10 8.15 -32.28 -1.18
CA TRP A 10 7.93 -31.66 0.14
C TRP A 10 7.97 -32.67 1.29
N SER A 11 7.39 -33.85 1.10
CA SER A 11 7.39 -34.93 2.09
C SER A 11 8.80 -35.45 2.47
N GLU A 12 9.82 -35.16 1.67
CA GLU A 12 11.21 -35.61 1.87
C GLU A 12 12.07 -34.47 2.45
N THR A 13 11.60 -33.20 2.39
CA THR A 13 12.37 -32.00 2.74
C THR A 13 12.85 -32.01 4.19
N TYR A 14 11.98 -32.29 5.16
CA TYR A 14 12.37 -32.35 6.57
C TYR A 14 13.54 -33.37 6.80
N THR A 15 13.44 -34.55 6.21
CA THR A 15 14.46 -35.60 6.36
C THR A 15 15.76 -35.18 5.68
N ALA A 16 15.68 -34.56 4.51
CA ALA A 16 16.87 -34.10 3.78
C ALA A 16 17.61 -32.99 4.56
N LEU A 17 16.87 -32.04 5.16
CA LEU A 17 17.43 -31.02 6.05
C LEU A 17 18.04 -31.62 7.32
N GLN A 18 17.33 -32.56 7.98
CA GLN A 18 17.83 -33.24 9.18
C GLN A 18 19.12 -34.01 8.92
N GLN A 19 19.26 -34.57 7.72
CA GLN A 19 20.46 -35.33 7.31
C GLN A 19 21.53 -34.46 6.68
N ASN A 20 21.31 -33.14 6.56
CA ASN A 20 22.20 -32.22 5.84
C ASN A 20 22.45 -32.63 4.37
N THR A 21 21.50 -33.27 3.71
CA THR A 21 21.55 -33.53 2.27
C THR A 21 21.30 -32.25 1.49
N VAL A 22 20.45 -31.37 2.03
CA VAL A 22 20.28 -29.96 1.66
C VAL A 22 20.46 -29.10 2.91
N GLU A 23 20.94 -27.88 2.75
CA GLU A 23 21.31 -27.00 3.86
C GLU A 23 20.21 -25.98 4.20
N GLY A 24 19.26 -25.74 3.28
CA GLY A 24 18.17 -24.81 3.45
C GLY A 24 17.00 -25.15 2.55
N GLU A 25 15.89 -24.47 2.79
CA GLU A 25 14.69 -24.49 1.96
C GLU A 25 14.03 -23.11 2.01
N GLU A 26 13.06 -22.84 1.16
CA GLU A 26 12.28 -21.62 1.18
C GLU A 26 10.79 -21.96 1.06
N ASN A 27 9.98 -21.37 1.92
CA ASN A 27 8.52 -21.52 1.96
C ASN A 27 7.90 -20.45 2.85
N PRO A 28 6.58 -20.21 2.76
CA PRO A 28 5.86 -19.40 3.73
C PRO A 28 5.93 -19.96 5.15
N LEU A 29 6.03 -19.09 6.16
CA LEU A 29 6.15 -19.51 7.58
C LEU A 29 5.10 -20.52 8.03
N PRO A 30 3.81 -20.43 7.66
CA PRO A 30 2.81 -21.44 8.04
C PRO A 30 3.11 -22.84 7.47
N ALA A 31 3.65 -22.93 6.26
CA ALA A 31 4.03 -24.21 5.66
C ALA A 31 5.24 -24.83 6.35
N ILE A 32 6.26 -24.02 6.65
CA ILE A 32 7.46 -24.43 7.40
C ILE A 32 7.06 -24.94 8.80
N ASP A 33 6.17 -24.21 9.49
CA ASP A 33 5.68 -24.57 10.82
C ASP A 33 4.90 -25.90 10.81
N ALA A 34 4.00 -26.07 9.86
CA ALA A 34 3.20 -27.29 9.71
C ALA A 34 4.08 -28.54 9.47
N ALA A 35 5.21 -28.37 8.79
CA ALA A 35 6.18 -29.44 8.54
C ALA A 35 7.26 -29.59 9.63
N SER A 36 7.21 -28.77 10.70
CA SER A 36 8.17 -28.74 11.80
C SER A 36 9.64 -28.49 11.38
N VAL A 37 9.86 -27.85 10.25
CA VAL A 37 11.21 -27.60 9.69
C VAL A 37 12.06 -26.74 10.64
N GLN A 38 11.44 -25.85 11.41
CA GLN A 38 12.10 -25.04 12.45
C GLN A 38 12.82 -25.87 13.53
N GLU A 39 12.53 -27.16 13.64
CA GLU A 39 13.24 -28.05 14.58
C GLU A 39 14.66 -28.41 14.09
N VAL A 40 14.88 -28.27 12.79
CA VAL A 40 16.15 -28.65 12.13
C VAL A 40 16.83 -27.49 11.42
N GLN A 41 16.24 -26.31 11.41
CA GLN A 41 16.75 -25.08 10.80
C GLN A 41 16.87 -23.96 11.82
N PRO A 42 18.10 -23.59 12.25
CA PRO A 42 18.31 -22.59 13.30
C PRO A 42 18.25 -21.13 12.82
N TYR A 43 18.20 -20.88 11.51
CA TYR A 43 18.19 -19.54 10.92
C TYR A 43 17.02 -19.38 9.95
N CYS A 44 16.35 -18.23 10.01
CA CYS A 44 15.29 -17.86 9.08
C CYS A 44 15.49 -16.41 8.62
N SER A 45 15.55 -16.19 7.31
CA SER A 45 15.67 -14.87 6.70
C SER A 45 14.34 -14.46 6.09
N MET A 46 13.80 -13.33 6.55
CA MET A 46 12.53 -12.78 6.10
C MET A 46 12.77 -11.83 4.92
N TRP A 47 12.94 -12.35 3.72
CA TRP A 47 13.40 -11.61 2.55
C TRP A 47 12.32 -11.23 1.53
N ASP A 48 11.13 -11.87 1.59
CA ASP A 48 9.97 -11.60 0.72
C ASP A 48 10.32 -11.56 -0.79
N ALA A 49 11.21 -12.44 -1.23
CA ALA A 49 11.68 -12.44 -2.60
C ALA A 49 10.74 -13.16 -3.57
N ILE A 50 10.02 -14.18 -3.09
CA ILE A 50 9.13 -15.02 -3.90
C ILE A 50 7.77 -15.07 -3.22
N TYR A 51 6.72 -14.81 -3.99
CA TYR A 51 5.34 -14.99 -3.55
C TYR A 51 4.80 -16.30 -4.14
N ASP A 52 4.30 -17.18 -3.28
CA ASP A 52 3.65 -18.42 -3.67
C ASP A 52 2.13 -18.28 -3.55
N CYS A 53 1.39 -18.80 -4.51
CA CYS A 53 -0.05 -18.77 -4.51
C CYS A 53 -0.66 -20.16 -4.65
N LEU A 54 -1.83 -20.35 -4.05
CA LEU A 54 -2.61 -21.59 -4.12
C LEU A 54 -3.83 -21.38 -5.04
N PHE A 55 -3.98 -22.29 -6.01
CA PHE A 55 -5.15 -22.32 -6.86
C PHE A 55 -6.24 -23.18 -6.23
N PHE A 56 -7.37 -22.56 -5.86
CA PHE A 56 -8.53 -23.27 -5.35
C PHE A 56 -9.45 -23.65 -6.50
N CYS A 57 -9.34 -24.87 -7.00
CA CYS A 57 -9.97 -25.34 -8.23
C CYS A 57 -10.98 -26.45 -8.00
N ILE A 58 -11.99 -26.51 -8.86
CA ILE A 58 -12.92 -27.62 -9.00
C ILE A 58 -12.75 -28.24 -10.39
N ASN A 59 -12.99 -29.55 -10.51
CA ASN A 59 -12.99 -30.22 -11.82
C ASN A 59 -14.10 -29.64 -12.71
N GLN A 60 -13.76 -29.32 -13.98
CA GLN A 60 -14.66 -28.66 -14.92
C GLN A 60 -15.94 -29.48 -15.19
N GLU A 61 -15.85 -30.81 -15.37
CA GLU A 61 -17.02 -31.66 -15.63
C GLU A 61 -17.98 -31.69 -14.44
N ILE A 62 -17.44 -31.61 -13.20
CA ILE A 62 -18.29 -31.54 -11.99
C ILE A 62 -19.00 -30.19 -11.95
N TYR A 63 -18.29 -29.11 -12.24
CA TYR A 63 -18.85 -27.76 -12.24
C TYR A 63 -19.91 -27.58 -13.34
N ASP A 64 -19.65 -28.05 -14.57
CA ASP A 64 -20.58 -27.99 -15.69
C ASP A 64 -21.83 -28.85 -15.49
N GLY A 65 -21.76 -29.87 -14.64
CA GLY A 65 -22.90 -30.69 -14.24
C GLY A 65 -23.87 -30.02 -13.27
N LEU A 66 -23.52 -28.85 -12.73
CA LEU A 66 -24.36 -28.07 -11.82
C LEU A 66 -25.32 -27.15 -12.58
N THR A 67 -26.46 -26.80 -11.96
CA THR A 67 -27.30 -25.73 -12.49
C THR A 67 -26.63 -24.36 -12.28
N PRO A 68 -26.98 -23.30 -13.06
CA PRO A 68 -26.42 -21.97 -12.85
C PRO A 68 -26.55 -21.45 -11.42
N GLU A 69 -27.65 -21.75 -10.74
CA GLU A 69 -27.86 -21.37 -9.34
C GLU A 69 -26.91 -22.11 -8.40
N GLN A 70 -26.63 -23.40 -8.68
CA GLN A 70 -25.67 -24.20 -7.92
C GLN A 70 -24.22 -23.73 -8.17
N GLN A 71 -23.88 -23.40 -9.42
CA GLN A 71 -22.58 -22.82 -9.78
C GLN A 71 -22.32 -21.53 -9.00
N ALA A 72 -23.31 -20.62 -8.94
CA ALA A 72 -23.19 -19.37 -8.18
C ALA A 72 -22.91 -19.61 -6.67
N VAL A 73 -23.51 -20.66 -6.08
CA VAL A 73 -23.25 -21.03 -4.68
C VAL A 73 -21.82 -21.58 -4.50
N VAL A 74 -21.34 -22.37 -5.46
CA VAL A 74 -19.97 -22.92 -5.44
C VAL A 74 -18.96 -21.80 -5.57
N ASP A 75 -19.17 -20.85 -6.48
CA ASP A 75 -18.30 -19.70 -6.69
C ASP A 75 -18.25 -18.81 -5.44
N GLU A 76 -19.40 -18.48 -4.84
CA GLU A 76 -19.48 -17.69 -3.61
C GLU A 76 -18.76 -18.39 -2.44
N ALA A 77 -18.97 -19.70 -2.29
CA ALA A 77 -18.31 -20.48 -1.25
C ALA A 77 -16.79 -20.56 -1.47
N GLY A 78 -16.36 -20.71 -2.73
CA GLY A 78 -14.95 -20.72 -3.12
C GLY A 78 -14.27 -19.39 -2.81
N GLN A 79 -14.89 -18.27 -3.19
CA GLN A 79 -14.38 -16.94 -2.91
C GLN A 79 -14.22 -16.70 -1.40
N LYS A 80 -15.24 -16.99 -0.60
CA LYS A 80 -15.16 -16.84 0.86
C LYS A 80 -14.10 -17.73 1.50
N ALA A 81 -13.90 -18.94 0.97
CA ALA A 81 -12.86 -19.84 1.45
C ALA A 81 -11.45 -19.30 1.15
N VAL A 82 -11.25 -18.70 -0.02
CA VAL A 82 -9.99 -18.03 -0.40
C VAL A 82 -9.73 -16.81 0.48
N GLU A 83 -10.74 -15.97 0.72
CA GLU A 83 -10.63 -14.81 1.61
C GLU A 83 -10.25 -15.22 3.04
N TYR A 84 -10.90 -16.27 3.56
CA TYR A 84 -10.58 -16.82 4.88
C TYR A 84 -9.16 -17.41 4.94
N GLU A 85 -8.73 -18.16 3.90
CA GLU A 85 -7.38 -18.72 3.82
C GLU A 85 -6.33 -17.62 3.83
N ARG A 86 -6.48 -16.58 3.01
CA ARG A 86 -5.58 -15.43 3.00
C ARG A 86 -5.48 -14.76 4.37
N TYR A 87 -6.62 -14.62 5.06
CA TYR A 87 -6.64 -14.04 6.40
C TYR A 87 -5.84 -14.88 7.40
N ILE A 88 -6.10 -16.18 7.49
CA ILE A 88 -5.41 -17.04 8.46
C ILE A 88 -3.93 -17.20 8.15
N ASN A 89 -3.55 -17.25 6.87
CA ASN A 89 -2.17 -17.36 6.44
C ASN A 89 -1.35 -16.12 6.84
N ARG A 90 -1.89 -14.92 6.65
CA ARG A 90 -1.22 -13.66 6.98
C ARG A 90 -1.23 -13.31 8.47
N SER A 91 -2.30 -13.67 9.20
CA SER A 91 -2.46 -13.29 10.61
C SER A 91 -1.64 -14.15 11.59
N GLY A 92 -1.07 -15.27 11.14
CA GLY A 92 -0.35 -16.22 12.00
C GLY A 92 1.15 -15.97 12.16
N ASP A 93 1.76 -15.19 11.29
CA ASP A 93 3.21 -15.08 11.15
C ASP A 93 3.89 -14.60 12.43
N GLU A 94 3.38 -13.57 13.07
CA GLU A 94 3.96 -13.03 14.30
C GLU A 94 3.94 -14.06 15.45
N GLU A 95 2.84 -14.80 15.60
CA GLU A 95 2.75 -15.86 16.61
C GLU A 95 3.73 -16.99 16.32
N ILE A 96 3.87 -17.41 15.06
CA ILE A 96 4.84 -18.42 14.60
C ILE A 96 6.26 -17.96 14.93
N MET A 97 6.64 -16.75 14.53
CA MET A 97 7.98 -16.21 14.77
C MET A 97 8.33 -16.17 16.27
N ASN A 98 7.41 -15.69 17.10
CA ASN A 98 7.61 -15.63 18.55
C ASN A 98 7.75 -17.04 19.15
N ARG A 99 6.92 -17.98 18.69
CA ARG A 99 7.00 -19.37 19.15
C ARG A 99 8.34 -20.04 18.78
N TRP A 100 8.83 -19.81 17.56
CA TRP A 100 10.10 -20.38 17.11
C TRP A 100 11.30 -19.77 17.83
N LYS A 101 11.30 -18.46 18.09
CA LYS A 101 12.30 -17.80 18.94
C LYS A 101 12.37 -18.43 20.32
N ASP A 102 11.21 -18.57 20.98
CA ASP A 102 11.13 -19.01 22.38
C ASP A 102 11.36 -20.51 22.57
N LYS A 103 10.81 -21.35 21.68
CA LYS A 103 10.83 -22.83 21.85
C LYS A 103 11.94 -23.51 21.06
N ASN A 104 12.23 -23.03 19.87
CA ASN A 104 13.18 -23.69 18.97
C ASN A 104 14.53 -22.95 18.89
N GLY A 105 14.62 -21.72 19.42
CA GLY A 105 15.85 -20.93 19.38
C GLY A 105 16.23 -20.44 17.98
N VAL A 106 15.24 -20.31 17.08
CA VAL A 106 15.46 -19.82 15.71
C VAL A 106 15.88 -18.36 15.73
N THR A 107 16.95 -18.06 15.01
CA THR A 107 17.41 -16.68 14.78
C THR A 107 16.80 -16.16 13.49
N PHE A 108 16.05 -15.06 13.59
CA PHE A 108 15.47 -14.38 12.43
C PHE A 108 16.35 -13.22 11.99
N THR A 109 16.54 -13.11 10.68
CA THR A 109 17.07 -11.89 10.04
C THR A 109 15.90 -11.17 9.39
N ALA A 110 15.63 -9.95 9.83
CA ALA A 110 14.57 -9.12 9.26
C ALA A 110 14.97 -8.60 7.87
N LYS A 111 14.00 -8.28 7.03
CA LYS A 111 14.23 -7.79 5.67
C LYS A 111 15.08 -6.51 5.66
N GLU A 112 14.85 -5.62 6.62
CA GLU A 112 15.57 -4.35 6.81
C GLU A 112 17.07 -4.54 7.12
N ASP A 113 17.43 -5.71 7.68
CA ASP A 113 18.82 -6.07 8.01
C ASP A 113 19.54 -6.79 6.85
N MET A 114 18.87 -6.97 5.71
CA MET A 114 19.39 -7.66 4.53
C MET A 114 19.74 -6.67 3.41
N ASP A 115 20.77 -6.99 2.65
CA ASP A 115 21.10 -6.28 1.40
C ASP A 115 20.19 -6.78 0.26
N ILE A 116 18.91 -6.37 0.29
CA ILE A 116 17.88 -6.78 -0.68
C ILE A 116 18.24 -6.35 -2.10
N GLU A 117 18.91 -5.21 -2.27
CA GLU A 117 19.32 -4.72 -3.60
C GLU A 117 20.32 -5.69 -4.27
N SER A 118 21.24 -6.28 -3.52
CA SER A 118 22.14 -7.28 -4.08
C SER A 118 21.42 -8.56 -4.59
N PHE A 119 20.28 -8.92 -3.96
CA PHE A 119 19.45 -10.04 -4.43
C PHE A 119 18.66 -9.67 -5.68
N LYS A 120 18.15 -8.45 -5.77
CA LYS A 120 17.45 -7.94 -6.97
C LYS A 120 18.41 -7.88 -8.17
N GLU A 121 19.61 -7.30 -7.98
CA GLU A 121 20.63 -7.23 -9.04
C GLU A 121 21.04 -8.63 -9.54
N ALA A 122 21.10 -9.62 -8.65
CA ALA A 122 21.50 -10.98 -9.02
C ALA A 122 20.46 -11.73 -9.88
N VAL A 123 19.21 -11.25 -9.95
CA VAL A 123 18.11 -11.83 -10.74
C VAL A 123 17.64 -10.89 -11.86
N ASP A 124 18.39 -9.83 -12.13
CA ASP A 124 18.11 -8.95 -13.26
C ASP A 124 18.07 -9.74 -14.58
N GLY A 125 17.02 -9.50 -15.38
CA GLY A 125 16.80 -10.24 -16.65
C GLY A 125 16.23 -11.65 -16.51
N VAL A 126 15.80 -12.08 -15.32
CA VAL A 126 15.14 -13.40 -15.13
C VAL A 126 13.77 -13.44 -15.80
N ASP A 127 13.05 -12.34 -15.83
CA ASP A 127 11.76 -12.21 -16.52
C ASP A 127 11.92 -12.38 -18.06
N GLU A 128 12.90 -11.73 -18.67
CA GLU A 128 13.21 -11.90 -20.10
C GLU A 128 13.64 -13.35 -20.41
N TRP A 129 14.50 -13.94 -19.58
CA TRP A 129 14.85 -15.34 -19.72
C TRP A 129 13.64 -16.26 -19.63
N PHE A 130 12.72 -15.99 -18.70
CA PHE A 130 11.51 -16.80 -18.52
C PHE A 130 10.55 -16.69 -19.70
N ILE A 131 10.39 -15.50 -20.28
CA ILE A 131 9.63 -15.28 -21.53
C ILE A 131 10.19 -16.11 -22.67
N GLU A 132 11.52 -16.08 -22.87
CA GLU A 132 12.18 -16.86 -23.92
C GLU A 132 12.00 -18.38 -23.70
N GLU A 133 12.11 -18.84 -22.47
CA GLU A 133 11.89 -20.24 -22.10
C GLU A 133 10.47 -20.70 -22.42
N LEU A 134 9.44 -19.90 -22.03
CA LEU A 134 8.04 -20.20 -22.33
C LEU A 134 7.78 -20.22 -23.84
N LYS A 135 8.30 -19.24 -24.58
CA LYS A 135 8.19 -19.19 -26.06
C LYS A 135 8.85 -20.42 -26.71
N SER A 136 9.98 -20.88 -26.19
CA SER A 136 10.65 -22.08 -26.68
C SER A 136 9.81 -23.36 -26.52
N GLN A 137 8.91 -23.36 -25.52
CA GLN A 137 7.95 -24.43 -25.25
C GLN A 137 6.63 -24.28 -26.03
N GLY A 138 6.47 -23.18 -26.80
CA GLY A 138 5.31 -22.94 -27.67
C GLY A 138 4.20 -22.09 -27.05
N TYR A 139 4.47 -21.41 -25.94
CA TYR A 139 3.52 -20.46 -25.33
C TYR A 139 3.69 -19.07 -25.96
N GLU A 140 2.82 -18.75 -26.92
CA GLU A 140 2.90 -17.51 -27.70
C GLU A 140 2.49 -16.26 -26.88
N ASP A 141 1.73 -16.45 -25.82
CA ASP A 141 1.23 -15.42 -24.90
C ASP A 141 2.16 -15.14 -23.71
N ALA A 142 3.39 -15.67 -23.76
CA ALA A 142 4.35 -15.59 -22.64
C ALA A 142 4.66 -14.14 -22.21
N GLU A 143 4.82 -13.21 -23.17
CA GLU A 143 5.03 -11.80 -22.88
C GLU A 143 3.84 -11.19 -22.16
N GLU A 144 2.63 -11.34 -22.71
CA GLU A 144 1.39 -10.81 -22.11
C GLU A 144 1.19 -11.34 -20.69
N LEU A 145 1.48 -12.63 -20.48
CA LEU A 145 1.39 -13.24 -19.15
C LEU A 145 2.37 -12.62 -18.14
N VAL A 146 3.64 -12.48 -18.52
CA VAL A 146 4.67 -11.90 -17.64
C VAL A 146 4.37 -10.42 -17.38
N GLU A 147 3.98 -9.65 -18.40
CA GLU A 147 3.58 -8.25 -18.26
C GLU A 147 2.43 -8.08 -17.28
N ALA A 148 1.43 -8.96 -17.30
CA ALA A 148 0.30 -8.92 -16.38
C ALA A 148 0.73 -9.04 -14.90
N PHE A 149 1.87 -9.70 -14.62
CA PHE A 149 2.39 -9.87 -13.26
C PHE A 149 3.51 -8.88 -12.91
N THR A 150 4.32 -8.45 -13.86
CA THR A 150 5.47 -7.55 -13.60
C THR A 150 5.14 -6.07 -13.74
N GLY A 151 3.94 -5.75 -14.15
CA GLY A 151 3.34 -4.43 -14.05
C GLY A 151 3.29 -3.62 -15.33
N ILE A 152 4.35 -3.51 -16.14
CA ILE A 152 4.31 -2.69 -17.36
C ILE A 152 5.27 -3.21 -18.42
N GLY A 153 4.78 -3.24 -19.67
CA GLY A 153 5.55 -3.64 -20.85
C GLY A 153 6.51 -2.56 -21.38
N ASP A 154 7.26 -2.91 -22.42
CA ASP A 154 8.09 -1.98 -23.19
C ASP A 154 7.22 -1.25 -24.23
N TYR A 155 7.08 0.06 -24.05
CA TYR A 155 6.35 0.97 -24.93
C TYR A 155 7.27 2.04 -25.54
N SER A 156 8.59 1.79 -25.57
CA SER A 156 9.60 2.75 -26.06
C SER A 156 9.37 3.19 -27.50
N ASP A 157 8.70 2.36 -28.30
CA ASP A 157 8.38 2.59 -29.72
C ASP A 157 7.19 3.55 -29.97
N LEU A 158 6.47 3.97 -28.90
CA LEU A 158 5.32 4.89 -29.04
C LEU A 158 5.70 6.34 -29.34
N GLY A 159 6.97 6.63 -29.60
CA GLY A 159 7.42 7.96 -30.02
C GLY A 159 7.52 8.98 -28.89
N TRP A 160 7.82 8.54 -27.70
CA TRP A 160 8.05 9.41 -26.53
C TRP A 160 9.14 10.45 -26.81
N GLU A 161 8.87 11.70 -26.40
CA GLU A 161 9.91 12.74 -26.32
C GLU A 161 10.63 12.64 -24.97
N GLU A 162 11.92 12.99 -24.96
CA GLU A 162 12.66 13.10 -23.69
C GLU A 162 12.03 14.20 -22.83
N THR A 163 11.53 13.82 -21.67
CA THR A 163 10.88 14.74 -20.74
C THR A 163 11.15 14.35 -19.29
N THR A 164 10.96 15.31 -18.40
CA THR A 164 11.04 15.09 -16.96
C THR A 164 9.80 15.71 -16.33
N TRP A 165 9.02 14.89 -15.63
CA TRP A 165 7.86 15.33 -14.87
C TRP A 165 8.22 15.50 -13.41
N ASN A 166 7.59 16.45 -12.75
CA ASN A 166 7.71 16.66 -11.31
C ASN A 166 6.46 16.07 -10.63
N PHE A 167 6.71 15.11 -9.74
CA PHE A 167 5.71 14.55 -8.84
C PHE A 167 5.77 15.28 -7.51
N ALA A 168 4.63 15.68 -6.95
CA ALA A 168 4.53 16.29 -5.62
C ALA A 168 3.62 15.49 -4.68
N CYS A 169 3.98 15.44 -3.40
CA CYS A 169 3.14 14.94 -2.32
C CYS A 169 3.38 15.71 -1.02
N SER A 170 2.40 15.67 -0.10
CA SER A 170 2.44 16.48 1.14
C SER A 170 3.25 15.86 2.28
N THR A 171 3.57 14.58 2.20
CA THR A 171 4.27 13.83 3.25
C THR A 171 5.77 13.79 3.01
N THR A 172 6.54 13.24 3.95
CA THR A 172 8.01 13.17 3.89
C THR A 172 8.50 12.24 2.78
N GLU A 173 9.80 12.32 2.46
CA GLU A 173 10.43 11.45 1.45
C GLU A 173 10.39 9.97 1.79
N THR A 174 10.27 9.60 3.05
CA THR A 174 10.18 8.22 3.54
C THR A 174 8.75 7.69 3.63
N SER A 175 7.78 8.44 3.14
CA SER A 175 6.37 8.07 3.19
C SER A 175 5.97 7.13 2.04
N THR A 176 4.92 6.36 2.27
CA THR A 176 4.26 5.53 1.23
C THR A 176 3.80 6.34 0.02
N TRP A 177 3.46 7.62 0.21
CA TRP A 177 3.06 8.52 -0.88
C TRP A 177 4.23 8.80 -1.84
N ALA A 178 5.40 9.10 -1.26
CA ALA A 178 6.61 9.32 -2.06
C ALA A 178 7.09 8.02 -2.72
N ASP A 179 6.92 6.86 -2.05
CA ASP A 179 7.22 5.54 -2.62
C ASP A 179 6.33 5.24 -3.82
N GLY A 180 5.03 5.55 -3.75
CA GLY A 180 4.11 5.45 -4.88
C GLY A 180 4.57 6.27 -6.08
N GLY A 181 5.01 7.51 -5.84
CA GLY A 181 5.58 8.38 -6.87
C GLY A 181 6.88 7.82 -7.48
N ARG A 182 7.78 7.29 -6.64
CA ARG A 182 9.02 6.61 -7.11
C ARG A 182 8.70 5.41 -7.99
N LYS A 183 7.77 4.57 -7.53
CA LYS A 183 7.35 3.39 -8.28
C LYS A 183 6.76 3.75 -9.65
N PHE A 184 5.93 4.78 -9.71
CA PHE A 184 5.43 5.30 -10.98
C PHE A 184 6.58 5.78 -11.88
N GLY A 185 7.57 6.49 -11.33
CA GLY A 185 8.75 6.95 -12.08
C GLY A 185 9.57 5.79 -12.66
N GLU A 186 9.83 4.75 -11.87
CA GLU A 186 10.51 3.52 -12.32
C GLU A 186 9.75 2.84 -13.47
N LEU A 187 8.43 2.69 -13.33
CA LEU A 187 7.59 2.08 -14.36
C LEU A 187 7.60 2.90 -15.64
N MET A 188 7.51 4.24 -15.57
CA MET A 188 7.57 5.12 -16.74
C MET A 188 8.94 5.09 -17.40
N GLU A 189 10.03 5.08 -16.61
CA GLU A 189 11.39 4.97 -17.16
C GLU A 189 11.58 3.63 -17.89
N LYS A 190 11.12 2.52 -17.30
CA LYS A 190 11.14 1.19 -17.94
C LYS A 190 10.30 1.20 -19.24
N ALA A 191 9.04 1.59 -19.17
CA ALA A 191 8.09 1.56 -20.28
C ALA A 191 8.53 2.43 -21.48
N THR A 192 9.22 3.52 -21.23
CA THR A 192 9.59 4.50 -22.27
C THR A 192 11.05 4.38 -22.76
N GLY A 193 11.78 3.36 -22.27
CA GLY A 193 13.21 3.19 -22.57
C GLY A 193 14.04 4.37 -22.04
N GLY A 194 13.69 4.91 -20.87
CA GLY A 194 14.39 5.99 -20.18
C GLY A 194 14.09 7.41 -20.69
N LYS A 195 13.12 7.57 -21.60
CA LYS A 195 12.78 8.89 -22.18
C LYS A 195 11.94 9.74 -21.22
N VAL A 196 11.06 9.15 -20.44
CA VAL A 196 10.28 9.86 -19.41
C VAL A 196 10.88 9.59 -18.04
N LYS A 197 11.23 10.66 -17.34
CA LYS A 197 11.76 10.62 -15.97
C LYS A 197 10.82 11.36 -15.01
N VAL A 198 10.80 10.93 -13.74
CA VAL A 198 9.97 11.57 -12.71
C VAL A 198 10.85 12.01 -11.55
N ASN A 199 10.87 13.29 -11.26
CA ASN A 199 11.47 13.83 -10.06
C ASN A 199 10.46 13.82 -8.91
N ILE A 200 10.86 13.39 -7.74
CA ILE A 200 10.01 13.34 -6.55
C ILE A 200 10.27 14.56 -5.65
N TYR A 201 9.21 15.29 -5.35
CA TYR A 201 9.21 16.45 -4.44
C TYR A 201 8.23 16.19 -3.29
N ALA A 202 8.76 15.68 -2.20
CA ALA A 202 8.01 15.42 -0.97
C ALA A 202 7.74 16.71 -0.18
N ALA A 203 6.86 16.65 0.82
CA ALA A 203 6.52 17.75 1.73
C ALA A 203 6.13 19.07 1.02
N ASP A 204 5.51 18.96 -0.16
CA ASP A 204 5.12 20.10 -1.00
C ASP A 204 6.27 21.13 -1.20
N GLN A 205 7.49 20.62 -1.42
CA GLN A 205 8.71 21.46 -1.54
C GLN A 205 8.58 22.52 -2.63
N LEU A 206 7.89 22.21 -3.74
CA LEU A 206 7.71 23.15 -4.86
C LEU A 206 6.77 24.32 -4.53
N THR A 207 6.01 24.19 -3.43
CA THR A 207 5.03 25.20 -2.97
C THR A 207 5.24 25.59 -1.48
N ASN A 208 6.48 25.49 -1.01
CA ASN A 208 6.89 25.87 0.35
C ASN A 208 6.08 25.20 1.46
N GLY A 209 5.64 23.95 1.27
CA GLY A 209 4.85 23.17 2.23
C GLY A 209 3.35 23.50 2.23
N ASN A 210 2.86 24.25 1.26
CA ASN A 210 1.45 24.59 1.13
C ASN A 210 0.74 23.58 0.22
N GLN A 211 -0.07 22.69 0.83
CA GLN A 211 -0.78 21.63 0.19
C GLN A 211 -1.77 22.09 -0.89
N SER A 212 -2.52 23.17 -0.61
CA SER A 212 -3.49 23.72 -1.57
C SER A 212 -2.80 24.34 -2.77
N GLU A 213 -1.65 25.01 -2.57
CA GLU A 213 -0.84 25.52 -3.67
C GLU A 213 -0.22 24.38 -4.48
N GLY A 214 0.09 23.23 -3.86
CA GLY A 214 0.54 22.01 -4.54
C GLY A 214 -0.49 21.49 -5.53
N ILE A 215 -1.75 21.38 -5.11
CA ILE A 215 -2.85 20.99 -5.98
C ILE A 215 -3.11 22.04 -7.08
N GLN A 216 -3.02 23.33 -6.74
CA GLN A 216 -3.19 24.40 -7.74
C GLN A 216 -2.05 24.38 -8.79
N ALA A 217 -0.82 24.07 -8.38
CA ALA A 217 0.32 23.88 -9.29
C ALA A 217 0.10 22.70 -10.23
N LEU A 218 -0.47 21.59 -9.73
CA LEU A 218 -0.87 20.46 -10.57
C LEU A 218 -1.95 20.86 -11.58
N MET A 219 -3.00 21.57 -11.15
CA MET A 219 -4.07 22.04 -12.04
C MET A 219 -3.52 22.97 -13.14
N ASN A 220 -2.47 23.71 -12.85
CA ASN A 220 -1.80 24.59 -13.81
C ASN A 220 -0.75 23.87 -14.68
N GLY A 221 -0.38 22.64 -14.35
CA GLY A 221 0.67 21.86 -15.03
C GLY A 221 2.10 22.32 -14.79
N ASP A 222 2.32 23.36 -13.98
CA ASP A 222 3.65 23.92 -13.69
C ASP A 222 3.70 24.52 -12.26
N PRO A 223 4.71 24.23 -11.46
CA PRO A 223 5.84 23.32 -11.70
C PRO A 223 5.54 21.83 -11.43
N VAL A 224 4.30 21.46 -11.12
CA VAL A 224 3.87 20.09 -10.79
C VAL A 224 3.05 19.51 -11.94
N GLN A 225 3.50 18.40 -12.52
CA GLN A 225 2.78 17.67 -13.57
C GLN A 225 1.98 16.50 -13.00
N ILE A 226 2.47 15.89 -11.91
CA ILE A 226 1.87 14.71 -11.30
C ILE A 226 1.82 14.92 -9.79
N SER A 227 0.76 14.47 -9.15
CA SER A 227 0.73 14.49 -7.69
C SER A 227 -0.07 13.35 -7.07
N MET A 228 0.19 13.13 -5.78
CA MET A 228 -0.61 12.30 -4.90
C MET A 228 -0.98 13.14 -3.67
N HIS A 229 -2.24 13.57 -3.61
CA HIS A 229 -2.76 14.40 -2.51
C HIS A 229 -4.07 13.85 -1.98
N SER A 230 -4.34 14.11 -0.69
CA SER A 230 -5.53 13.71 0.02
C SER A 230 -6.80 14.38 -0.53
N ASN A 231 -7.90 13.61 -0.61
CA ASN A 231 -9.23 14.13 -0.94
C ASN A 231 -9.67 15.28 -0.02
N LEU A 232 -9.19 15.28 1.23
CA LEU A 232 -9.51 16.33 2.20
C LEU A 232 -8.95 17.71 1.76
N ILE A 233 -7.79 17.73 1.11
CA ILE A 233 -7.21 18.98 0.60
C ILE A 233 -7.91 19.42 -0.68
N TYR A 234 -8.24 18.46 -1.57
CA TYR A 234 -9.08 18.74 -2.75
C TYR A 234 -10.45 19.32 -2.39
N SER A 235 -10.97 19.01 -1.20
CA SER A 235 -12.26 19.55 -0.73
C SER A 235 -12.30 21.08 -0.57
N ALA A 236 -11.14 21.75 -0.52
CA ALA A 236 -11.04 23.20 -0.54
C ALA A 236 -11.39 23.79 -1.93
N PHE A 237 -11.20 23.03 -3.01
CA PHE A 237 -11.54 23.40 -4.38
C PHE A 237 -12.96 22.96 -4.73
N ASP A 238 -13.32 21.74 -4.32
CA ASP A 238 -14.66 21.19 -4.54
C ASP A 238 -15.15 20.39 -3.31
N PRO A 239 -16.18 20.87 -2.62
CA PRO A 239 -16.68 20.22 -1.41
C PRO A 239 -17.25 18.81 -1.66
N ARG A 240 -17.50 18.39 -2.91
CA ARG A 240 -17.95 17.04 -3.26
C ARG A 240 -16.92 15.99 -2.82
N PHE A 241 -15.63 16.30 -2.82
CA PHE A 241 -14.57 15.38 -2.36
C PHE A 241 -14.65 15.01 -0.88
N ASN A 242 -15.38 15.77 -0.07
CA ASN A 242 -15.62 15.41 1.33
C ASN A 242 -16.47 14.14 1.49
N VAL A 243 -17.18 13.69 0.45
CA VAL A 243 -18.02 12.47 0.52
C VAL A 243 -17.22 11.26 0.95
N VAL A 244 -15.96 11.18 0.54
CA VAL A 244 -15.03 10.10 0.91
C VAL A 244 -14.84 9.99 2.42
N SER A 245 -14.77 11.13 3.10
CA SER A 245 -14.41 11.21 4.52
C SER A 245 -15.62 11.44 5.43
N LEU A 246 -16.83 11.08 4.98
CA LEU A 246 -17.99 11.05 5.87
C LEU A 246 -17.74 10.02 6.99
N PRO A 247 -18.03 10.38 8.25
CA PRO A 247 -17.72 9.49 9.36
C PRO A 247 -18.45 8.14 9.31
N PHE A 248 -17.74 7.05 9.59
CA PHE A 248 -18.28 5.69 9.76
C PHE A 248 -19.03 5.15 8.54
N ILE A 249 -18.60 5.50 7.32
CA ILE A 249 -19.23 4.98 6.07
C ILE A 249 -18.51 3.75 5.48
N TYR A 250 -17.39 3.36 6.07
CA TYR A 250 -16.63 2.18 5.68
C TYR A 250 -16.54 1.21 6.84
N ASP A 251 -16.78 -0.07 6.56
CA ASP A 251 -16.69 -1.15 7.52
C ASP A 251 -15.27 -1.75 7.61
N SER A 252 -14.47 -1.59 6.54
CA SER A 252 -13.08 -2.07 6.47
C SER A 252 -12.33 -1.38 5.31
N VAL A 253 -11.03 -1.66 5.17
CA VAL A 253 -10.21 -1.22 4.03
C VAL A 253 -10.72 -1.83 2.73
N GLU A 254 -11.10 -3.12 2.73
CA GLU A 254 -11.62 -3.81 1.55
C GLU A 254 -12.97 -3.22 1.09
N ASP A 255 -13.81 -2.75 2.02
CA ASP A 255 -15.05 -2.02 1.67
C ASP A 255 -14.73 -0.67 1.02
N ALA A 256 -13.70 0.02 1.49
CA ALA A 256 -13.23 1.26 0.88
C ALA A 256 -12.67 1.00 -0.54
N ASP A 257 -11.81 -0.01 -0.71
CA ASP A 257 -11.24 -0.40 -2.00
C ASP A 257 -12.34 -0.72 -3.01
N ALA A 258 -13.32 -1.54 -2.63
CA ALA A 258 -14.46 -1.89 -3.50
C ALA A 258 -15.27 -0.67 -3.98
N LYS A 259 -15.36 0.39 -3.15
CA LYS A 259 -16.01 1.64 -3.52
C LYS A 259 -15.16 2.47 -4.47
N PHE A 260 -13.83 2.54 -4.23
CA PHE A 260 -12.91 3.32 -5.07
C PHE A 260 -12.64 2.68 -6.42
N ASP A 261 -12.60 1.35 -6.49
CA ASP A 261 -12.48 0.61 -7.75
C ASP A 261 -13.81 0.48 -8.52
N GLY A 262 -14.91 0.89 -7.89
CA GLY A 262 -16.26 0.84 -8.45
C GLY A 262 -16.81 2.18 -8.91
N GLU A 263 -18.16 2.25 -9.02
CA GLU A 263 -18.91 3.42 -9.52
C GLU A 263 -18.61 4.71 -8.72
N ALA A 264 -18.35 4.61 -7.42
CA ALA A 264 -18.07 5.78 -6.59
C ALA A 264 -16.72 6.41 -6.96
N GLY A 265 -15.69 5.57 -7.19
CA GLY A 265 -14.39 6.05 -7.65
C GLY A 265 -14.44 6.68 -9.04
N GLU A 266 -15.18 6.09 -9.98
CA GLU A 266 -15.36 6.69 -11.32
C GLU A 266 -16.03 8.07 -11.24
N LYS A 267 -17.01 8.28 -10.37
CA LYS A 267 -17.60 9.59 -10.14
C LYS A 267 -16.60 10.61 -9.58
N LEU A 268 -15.68 10.20 -8.71
CA LEU A 268 -14.63 11.08 -8.22
C LEU A 268 -13.64 11.45 -9.34
N LYS A 269 -13.27 10.49 -10.19
CA LYS A 269 -12.42 10.75 -11.37
C LYS A 269 -13.08 11.71 -12.36
N GLU A 270 -14.39 11.59 -12.59
CA GLU A 270 -15.16 12.54 -13.41
C GLU A 270 -15.08 13.98 -12.84
N ILE A 271 -15.23 14.14 -11.52
CA ILE A 271 -15.10 15.45 -10.87
C ILE A 271 -13.69 16.01 -11.03
N LEU A 272 -12.64 15.19 -10.87
CA LEU A 272 -11.25 15.61 -11.08
C LEU A 272 -11.02 16.06 -12.54
N GLY A 273 -11.66 15.40 -13.50
CA GLY A 273 -11.67 15.81 -14.91
C GLY A 273 -12.23 17.20 -15.16
N GLU A 274 -13.19 17.67 -14.36
CA GLU A 274 -13.73 19.06 -14.45
C GLU A 274 -12.64 20.11 -14.14
N TYR A 275 -11.55 19.71 -13.46
CA TYR A 275 -10.40 20.55 -13.10
C TYR A 275 -9.17 20.34 -14.01
N GLY A 276 -9.33 19.68 -15.16
CA GLY A 276 -8.23 19.41 -16.08
C GLY A 276 -7.24 18.36 -15.56
N LEU A 277 -7.68 17.47 -14.69
CA LEU A 277 -6.87 16.41 -14.09
C LEU A 277 -7.32 15.04 -14.60
N HIS A 278 -6.35 14.22 -15.01
CA HIS A 278 -6.58 12.80 -15.22
C HIS A 278 -6.17 12.04 -13.96
N CYS A 279 -7.13 11.42 -13.29
CA CYS A 279 -6.87 10.58 -12.13
C CYS A 279 -6.54 9.17 -12.60
N MET A 280 -5.28 8.77 -12.48
CA MET A 280 -4.78 7.45 -12.85
C MET A 280 -5.25 6.36 -11.89
N GLY A 281 -5.47 6.73 -10.62
CA GLY A 281 -5.95 5.82 -9.59
C GLY A 281 -6.28 6.56 -8.29
N ILE A 282 -7.05 5.90 -7.44
CA ILE A 282 -7.35 6.38 -6.08
C ILE A 282 -6.58 5.47 -5.12
N ALA A 283 -5.56 6.02 -4.47
CA ALA A 283 -4.71 5.30 -3.55
C ALA A 283 -5.17 5.49 -2.10
N GLU A 284 -4.66 4.65 -1.23
CA GLU A 284 -4.98 4.65 0.19
C GLU A 284 -4.08 5.63 0.96
N ASN A 285 -4.69 6.48 1.79
CA ASN A 285 -4.04 7.02 2.98
C ASN A 285 -4.45 6.19 4.21
N GLY A 286 -5.71 5.82 4.31
CA GLY A 286 -6.26 4.88 5.27
C GLY A 286 -7.20 5.50 6.30
N PHE A 287 -7.56 4.72 7.32
CA PHE A 287 -8.33 5.21 8.46
C PHE A 287 -7.50 6.17 9.31
N ARG A 288 -8.12 7.26 9.70
CA ARG A 288 -7.46 8.37 10.41
C ARG A 288 -7.65 8.21 11.91
N GLU A 289 -6.54 7.99 12.59
CA GLU A 289 -6.48 7.75 14.03
C GLU A 289 -6.17 9.03 14.79
N LEU A 290 -6.77 9.19 15.96
CA LEU A 290 -6.62 10.38 16.80
C LEU A 290 -5.42 10.24 17.72
N THR A 291 -4.45 11.14 17.63
CA THR A 291 -3.39 11.28 18.64
C THR A 291 -3.56 12.56 19.44
N ASN A 292 -3.14 12.55 20.71
CA ASN A 292 -3.10 13.76 21.53
C ASN A 292 -2.09 13.67 22.68
N SER A 293 -1.76 14.82 23.27
CA SER A 293 -0.81 14.92 24.39
C SER A 293 -1.48 15.00 25.78
N VAL A 294 -2.82 14.96 25.85
CA VAL A 294 -3.57 15.32 27.08
C VAL A 294 -4.11 14.10 27.81
N ARG A 295 -4.80 13.18 27.12
CA ARG A 295 -5.50 12.05 27.74
C ARG A 295 -5.90 10.96 26.74
N GLU A 296 -6.18 9.77 27.27
CA GLU A 296 -6.88 8.74 26.50
C GLU A 296 -8.27 9.24 26.07
N VAL A 297 -8.67 8.91 24.84
CA VAL A 297 -10.01 9.19 24.30
C VAL A 297 -10.71 7.87 24.05
N LYS A 298 -11.77 7.60 24.81
CA LYS A 298 -12.61 6.37 24.74
C LYS A 298 -14.07 6.67 24.44
N SER A 299 -14.44 7.94 24.52
CA SER A 299 -15.83 8.39 24.30
C SER A 299 -15.84 9.82 23.79
N VAL A 300 -17.00 10.27 23.29
CA VAL A 300 -17.20 11.66 22.85
C VAL A 300 -17.02 12.65 24.02
N ASP A 301 -17.24 12.24 25.26
CA ASP A 301 -17.02 13.11 26.42
C ASP A 301 -15.54 13.45 26.63
N ASP A 302 -14.64 12.57 26.23
CA ASP A 302 -13.20 12.76 26.32
C ASP A 302 -12.67 13.74 25.24
N MET A 303 -13.43 13.95 24.17
CA MET A 303 -13.10 14.91 23.11
C MET A 303 -13.27 16.37 23.54
N LYS A 304 -14.04 16.63 24.59
CA LYS A 304 -14.41 18.00 24.99
C LYS A 304 -13.22 18.89 25.26
N ASN A 305 -13.19 20.03 24.56
CA ASN A 305 -12.18 21.07 24.66
C ASN A 305 -10.73 20.62 24.28
N LEU A 306 -10.55 19.47 23.64
CA LEU A 306 -9.26 19.15 23.02
C LEU A 306 -9.04 20.04 21.80
N LYS A 307 -7.86 20.66 21.74
CA LYS A 307 -7.44 21.44 20.56
C LYS A 307 -6.83 20.52 19.52
N ILE A 308 -7.58 20.20 18.50
CA ILE A 308 -7.19 19.21 17.50
C ILE A 308 -6.86 19.90 16.18
N ARG A 309 -5.68 19.64 15.67
CA ARG A 309 -5.34 19.96 14.29
C ARG A 309 -6.07 19.02 13.35
N VAL A 310 -6.74 19.56 12.35
CA VAL A 310 -7.36 18.80 11.27
C VAL A 310 -6.80 19.24 9.91
N ALA A 311 -6.92 18.36 8.90
CA ALA A 311 -6.63 18.72 7.51
C ALA A 311 -7.62 19.76 6.98
N GLY A 312 -7.33 20.37 5.82
CA GLY A 312 -8.05 21.48 5.22
C GLY A 312 -9.49 21.21 4.77
N SER A 313 -10.31 20.59 5.62
CA SER A 313 -11.67 20.15 5.32
C SER A 313 -12.70 20.78 6.26
N ASN A 314 -13.71 21.43 5.68
CA ASN A 314 -14.86 21.95 6.43
C ASN A 314 -15.68 20.80 7.06
N LEU A 315 -15.70 19.62 6.46
CA LEU A 315 -16.35 18.44 7.02
C LEU A 315 -15.64 18.03 8.34
N LEU A 316 -14.32 17.94 8.35
CA LEU A 316 -13.58 17.60 9.57
C LEU A 316 -13.81 18.65 10.66
N MET A 317 -13.74 19.94 10.33
CA MET A 317 -14.03 21.01 11.28
C MET A 317 -15.41 20.83 11.94
N GLU A 318 -16.44 20.49 11.14
CA GLU A 318 -17.81 20.28 11.67
C GLU A 318 -17.90 18.98 12.49
N CYS A 319 -17.24 17.88 12.08
CA CYS A 319 -17.23 16.63 12.82
C CYS A 319 -16.60 16.81 14.20
N TYR A 320 -15.39 17.37 14.27
CA TYR A 320 -14.68 17.58 15.54
C TYR A 320 -15.41 18.54 16.45
N LYS A 321 -16.04 19.59 15.90
CA LYS A 321 -16.91 20.48 16.65
C LYS A 321 -18.12 19.75 17.26
N ARG A 322 -18.76 18.84 16.52
CA ARG A 322 -19.88 18.03 17.01
C ARG A 322 -19.44 17.05 18.11
N TRP A 323 -18.23 16.53 18.01
CA TRP A 323 -17.61 15.70 19.06
C TRP A 323 -17.12 16.53 20.27
N GLY A 324 -17.21 17.86 20.21
CA GLY A 324 -16.91 18.76 21.33
C GLY A 324 -15.45 19.21 21.40
N ALA A 325 -14.64 18.91 20.41
CA ALA A 325 -13.26 19.37 20.30
C ALA A 325 -13.18 20.79 19.67
N ASP A 326 -12.09 21.47 19.91
CA ASP A 326 -11.73 22.74 19.28
C ASP A 326 -10.78 22.46 18.11
N ALA A 327 -11.35 22.39 16.90
CA ALA A 327 -10.62 22.01 15.71
C ALA A 327 -9.98 23.24 15.04
N THR A 328 -8.73 23.09 14.60
CA THR A 328 -7.97 24.11 13.88
C THR A 328 -7.36 23.50 12.62
N ASN A 329 -7.57 24.15 11.47
CA ASN A 329 -6.92 23.76 10.23
C ASN A 329 -5.48 24.30 10.18
N LEU A 330 -4.50 23.41 9.95
CA LEU A 330 -3.10 23.74 9.70
C LEU A 330 -2.55 22.86 8.57
N ASN A 331 -1.58 23.38 7.80
CA ASN A 331 -0.83 22.56 6.85
C ASN A 331 -0.10 21.42 7.57
N TRP A 332 0.09 20.31 6.87
CA TRP A 332 0.80 19.17 7.44
C TRP A 332 2.23 19.52 7.85
N SER A 333 2.92 20.30 7.03
CA SER A 333 4.28 20.79 7.29
C SER A 333 4.44 21.59 8.59
N GLU A 334 3.36 22.18 9.12
CA GLU A 334 3.35 22.95 10.37
C GLU A 334 2.94 22.12 11.59
N THR A 335 2.35 20.93 11.36
CA THR A 335 1.65 20.15 12.38
C THR A 335 2.58 19.68 13.50
N TYR A 336 3.73 19.09 13.19
CA TYR A 336 4.68 18.61 14.20
C TYR A 336 5.11 19.74 15.15
N THR A 337 5.48 20.90 14.59
CA THR A 337 5.88 22.06 15.38
C THR A 337 4.75 22.59 16.26
N ALA A 338 3.52 22.62 15.74
CA ALA A 338 2.35 23.07 16.51
C ALA A 338 2.03 22.11 17.67
N LEU A 339 2.18 20.79 17.48
CA LEU A 339 2.04 19.77 18.52
C LEU A 339 3.15 19.90 19.58
N GLN A 340 4.40 20.02 19.16
CA GLN A 340 5.56 20.18 20.04
C GLN A 340 5.44 21.43 20.92
N GLN A 341 4.90 22.51 20.37
CA GLN A 341 4.69 23.79 21.08
C GLN A 341 3.37 23.81 21.86
N ASN A 342 2.55 22.77 21.82
CA ASN A 342 1.21 22.70 22.39
C ASN A 342 0.28 23.85 21.91
N THR A 343 0.48 24.37 20.71
CA THR A 343 -0.47 25.28 20.05
C THR A 343 -1.76 24.53 19.73
N VAL A 344 -1.64 23.28 19.32
CA VAL A 344 -2.69 22.25 19.27
C VAL A 344 -2.28 21.07 20.17
N GLU A 345 -3.24 20.35 20.72
CA GLU A 345 -3.02 19.26 21.67
C GLU A 345 -3.05 17.88 21.01
N GLY A 346 -3.61 17.80 19.79
CA GLY A 346 -3.71 16.55 19.05
C GLY A 346 -3.87 16.78 17.57
N GLN A 347 -3.88 15.67 16.84
CA GLN A 347 -4.11 15.61 15.41
C GLN A 347 -4.76 14.27 15.03
N GLU A 348 -5.15 14.12 13.79
CA GLU A 348 -5.67 12.87 13.24
C GLU A 348 -5.05 12.58 11.87
N ASN A 349 -4.61 11.36 11.69
CA ASN A 349 -4.05 10.83 10.43
C ASN A 349 -3.93 9.31 10.50
N PRO A 350 -3.77 8.63 9.37
CA PRO A 350 -3.41 7.22 9.36
C PRO A 350 -2.02 6.98 9.97
N LEU A 351 -1.84 5.80 10.58
CA LEU A 351 -0.60 5.45 11.27
C LEU A 351 0.67 5.62 10.43
N PRO A 352 0.70 5.23 9.12
CA PRO A 352 1.89 5.45 8.30
C PRO A 352 2.29 6.92 8.16
N ALA A 353 1.33 7.84 8.08
CA ALA A 353 1.60 9.27 8.01
C ALA A 353 2.08 9.84 9.37
N ILE A 354 1.52 9.33 10.47
CA ILE A 354 1.94 9.66 11.85
C ILE A 354 3.40 9.25 12.06
N ASP A 355 3.75 8.03 11.69
CA ASP A 355 5.07 7.45 11.86
C ASP A 355 6.12 8.17 11.00
N ALA A 356 5.85 8.33 9.70
CA ALA A 356 6.74 9.01 8.76
C ALA A 356 7.09 10.45 9.19
N ALA A 357 6.21 11.12 9.93
CA ALA A 357 6.42 12.46 10.47
C ALA A 357 6.87 12.48 11.94
N SER A 358 7.17 11.32 12.53
CA SER A 358 7.59 11.15 13.94
C SER A 358 6.65 11.81 14.96
N VAL A 359 5.34 11.88 14.65
CA VAL A 359 4.35 12.55 15.51
C VAL A 359 4.23 11.84 16.86
N GLN A 360 4.44 10.53 16.92
CA GLN A 360 4.47 9.73 18.15
C GLN A 360 5.48 10.23 19.18
N GLU A 361 6.54 10.94 18.78
CA GLU A 361 7.50 11.51 19.73
C GLU A 361 6.92 12.60 20.63
N VAL A 362 5.86 13.27 20.18
CA VAL A 362 5.20 14.38 20.88
C VAL A 362 3.74 14.08 21.26
N GLN A 363 3.24 12.88 20.96
CA GLN A 363 1.84 12.48 21.15
C GLN A 363 1.76 11.13 21.89
N PRO A 364 1.68 11.13 23.26
CA PRO A 364 1.70 9.90 24.05
C PRO A 364 0.40 9.09 24.03
N TYR A 365 -0.69 9.63 23.51
CA TYR A 365 -1.97 8.94 23.41
C TYR A 365 -2.38 8.79 21.95
N CYS A 366 -2.76 7.57 21.57
CA CYS A 366 -3.34 7.25 20.28
C CYS A 366 -4.64 6.48 20.49
N SER A 367 -5.71 6.88 19.84
CA SER A 367 -7.02 6.22 19.86
C SER A 367 -7.33 5.69 18.48
N MET A 368 -7.41 4.36 18.38
CA MET A 368 -7.79 3.64 17.16
C MET A 368 -9.32 3.62 17.11
N TRP A 369 -9.92 4.30 16.15
CA TRP A 369 -11.37 4.48 16.12
C TRP A 369 -12.01 4.34 14.74
N ASP A 370 -11.22 4.27 13.67
CA ASP A 370 -11.64 4.05 12.27
C ASP A 370 -12.82 4.95 11.83
N ALA A 371 -12.89 6.17 12.40
CA ALA A 371 -14.05 7.03 12.20
C ALA A 371 -14.08 7.69 10.82
N ILE A 372 -12.94 7.99 10.26
CA ILE A 372 -12.79 8.74 9.00
C ILE A 372 -11.77 8.03 8.13
N TYR A 373 -12.13 7.80 6.88
CA TYR A 373 -11.21 7.30 5.86
C TYR A 373 -10.72 8.45 4.97
N ASP A 374 -9.48 8.35 4.53
CA ASP A 374 -8.82 9.31 3.67
C ASP A 374 -8.22 8.58 2.47
N CYS A 375 -8.50 9.03 1.27
CA CYS A 375 -7.92 8.50 0.06
C CYS A 375 -7.00 9.53 -0.60
N LEU A 376 -6.16 9.05 -1.49
CA LEU A 376 -5.22 9.86 -2.25
C LEU A 376 -5.59 9.84 -3.72
N PHE A 377 -5.74 11.01 -4.32
CA PHE A 377 -5.91 11.11 -5.75
C PHE A 377 -4.54 11.16 -6.42
N PHE A 378 -4.23 10.13 -7.20
CA PHE A 378 -3.02 10.07 -8.02
C PHE A 378 -3.34 10.63 -9.39
N CYS A 379 -2.99 11.88 -9.61
CA CYS A 379 -3.40 12.64 -10.77
C CYS A 379 -2.22 13.17 -11.59
N ILE A 380 -2.45 13.27 -12.91
CA ILE A 380 -1.61 14.00 -13.85
C ILE A 380 -2.43 15.14 -14.46
N ASN A 381 -1.78 16.27 -14.73
CA ASN A 381 -2.37 17.37 -15.51
C ASN A 381 -2.67 16.91 -16.93
N GLN A 382 -3.79 17.30 -17.50
CA GLN A 382 -4.24 16.87 -18.85
C GLN A 382 -3.67 17.72 -20.00
N GLU A 383 -3.07 18.88 -19.73
CA GLU A 383 -2.41 19.74 -20.72
C GLU A 383 -0.93 19.46 -20.80
#